data_0ceb1dcd37e52134fe13e5df2687afa4
#
_entry.id   0ceb1dcd37e52134fe13e5df2687afa4
#
_cell.length_a   1.000
_cell.length_b   1.000
_cell.length_c   1.000
_cell.angle_alpha   90.00
_cell.angle_beta   90.00
_cell.angle_gamma   90.00
#
_symmetry.space_group_name_H-M   'P 1'
#
loop_
_entity.id
_entity.type
_entity.pdbx_description
1 polymer ?
#
loop_
_entity_poly.entity_id
_entity_poly.type
_entity_poly.pdbx_seq_one_letter_code
_entity_poly.pdbx_strand_id
1 'polypeptide(L)'
;MAESAQPRSQKSTLSQNDPNLFGGKIPPQNIEAEKSLLGSILLDSTTFPDILEKLKPIDFYHQIHGHIYRAMMNLYERSQPIDLVTLTSELKSLKLLKEVGGATYISNLTMVVPTAANALSYANLVEQASIRRRLIKAGTEIATKAYDSANEVGAMLGQAEKELFAVSDSNTKTDYTALSDLLVDAYDRMEMLSKNKGALRGLKTGFRDLDNKTAGLQKGDLIIIGARPAMGKTTFAQNLAYNVAGINKCGVLFFSMEMAKNEIVDRIISTTSNVDSWRIRTGNISNDDFAKIGDALGEMGEIPLYLDDTSSMTILELRNKARRAHHDHNIGLIIVDYLQLITGSDRYAGNRVQEVTEISRGLKILARELEIPVIALAQLSRGVTGRDDPRPVLSDLRESGSIEQDADLVMFLHRVDYYHQEEGYEPTNITELLVAKHRHGAIGKIELYFHPELLRFMNLDKTRE
;
A
#
# COMPACT_ATOMS: atom_id res chain seq x y z
N MET A 1 -17.99 -17.05 57.30
CA MET A 1 -18.71 -16.26 56.28
C MET A 1 -18.15 -14.87 56.30
N ALA A 2 -17.30 -14.54 55.33
CA ALA A 2 -16.88 -13.19 55.03
C ALA A 2 -16.45 -13.22 53.55
N GLU A 3 -17.32 -12.68 52.73
CA GLU A 3 -17.17 -12.55 51.29
C GLU A 3 -16.19 -11.41 51.00
N SER A 4 -15.05 -11.74 50.40
CA SER A 4 -14.05 -10.77 49.97
C SER A 4 -14.46 -10.20 48.60
N ALA A 5 -14.98 -9.00 48.60
CA ALA A 5 -15.23 -8.22 47.40
C ALA A 5 -13.89 -7.81 46.74
N GLN A 6 -13.63 -8.30 45.56
CA GLN A 6 -12.54 -7.82 44.68
C GLN A 6 -12.89 -6.41 44.15
N PRO A 7 -11.95 -5.45 44.14
CA PRO A 7 -12.18 -4.14 43.54
C PRO A 7 -12.21 -4.26 42.02
N ARG A 8 -13.32 -3.85 41.40
CA ARG A 8 -13.45 -3.65 39.94
C ARG A 8 -12.44 -2.60 39.49
N SER A 9 -11.49 -3.01 38.68
CA SER A 9 -10.57 -2.13 37.95
C SER A 9 -11.40 -1.19 37.05
N GLN A 10 -11.54 0.05 37.45
CA GLN A 10 -12.00 1.13 36.57
C GLN A 10 -10.91 1.40 35.56
N LYS A 11 -11.15 1.04 34.28
CA LYS A 11 -10.35 1.55 33.16
C LYS A 11 -10.58 3.05 33.08
N SER A 12 -9.68 3.85 33.65
CA SER A 12 -9.62 5.29 33.47
C SER A 12 -9.24 5.54 32.02
N THR A 13 -10.19 5.94 31.19
CA THR A 13 -9.91 6.57 29.88
C THR A 13 -9.22 7.89 30.16
N LEU A 14 -7.88 7.90 30.10
CA LEU A 14 -7.08 9.11 30.23
C LEU A 14 -7.54 10.13 29.18
N SER A 15 -7.99 11.28 29.61
CA SER A 15 -8.32 12.41 28.74
C SER A 15 -7.05 12.84 27.98
N GLN A 16 -7.18 13.29 26.75
CA GLN A 16 -6.04 13.80 25.95
C GLN A 16 -5.32 14.99 26.63
N ASN A 17 -5.93 15.61 27.61
CA ASN A 17 -5.41 16.78 28.33
C ASN A 17 -4.95 16.45 29.77
N ASP A 18 -4.72 15.19 30.11
CA ASP A 18 -4.25 14.79 31.44
C ASP A 18 -2.80 15.29 31.63
N PRO A 19 -2.53 16.12 32.67
CA PRO A 19 -1.17 16.63 32.93
C PRO A 19 -0.12 15.56 33.13
N ASN A 20 -0.50 14.36 33.59
CA ASN A 20 0.42 13.25 33.80
C ASN A 20 0.96 12.69 32.48
N LEU A 21 0.24 12.83 31.36
CA LEU A 21 0.71 12.43 30.02
C LEU A 21 1.87 13.30 29.52
N PHE A 22 2.06 14.49 30.07
CA PHE A 22 3.02 15.48 29.59
C PHE A 22 4.25 15.63 30.51
N GLY A 23 4.46 14.71 31.46
CA GLY A 23 5.62 14.74 32.38
C GLY A 23 5.75 16.04 33.13
N GLY A 24 4.65 16.67 33.53
CA GLY A 24 4.61 17.94 34.23
C GLY A 24 4.85 19.19 33.34
N LYS A 25 5.01 19.03 32.03
CA LYS A 25 5.09 20.15 31.07
C LYS A 25 3.70 20.56 30.61
N ILE A 26 3.54 21.84 30.26
CA ILE A 26 2.29 22.35 29.68
C ILE A 26 2.11 21.70 28.30
N PRO A 27 0.94 21.05 28.03
CA PRO A 27 0.66 20.47 26.73
C PRO A 27 0.72 21.51 25.60
N PRO A 28 1.16 21.15 24.40
CA PRO A 28 1.11 22.04 23.25
C PRO A 28 -0.30 22.59 23.02
N GLN A 29 -0.45 23.90 23.09
CA GLN A 29 -1.74 24.59 23.00
C GLN A 29 -1.59 25.99 22.41
N ASN A 30 -2.67 26.49 21.79
CA ASN A 30 -2.77 27.88 21.36
C ASN A 30 -4.22 28.35 21.59
N ILE A 31 -4.49 28.78 22.83
CA ILE A 31 -5.85 29.17 23.25
C ILE A 31 -6.33 30.42 22.50
N GLU A 32 -5.41 31.33 22.14
CA GLU A 32 -5.77 32.50 21.35
C GLU A 32 -6.20 32.13 19.92
N ALA A 33 -5.51 31.17 19.28
CA ALA A 33 -5.92 30.65 17.98
C ALA A 33 -7.28 29.94 18.07
N GLU A 34 -7.56 29.17 19.13
CA GLU A 34 -8.86 28.54 19.33
C GLU A 34 -10.00 29.58 19.44
N LYS A 35 -9.81 30.62 20.24
CA LYS A 35 -10.79 31.72 20.39
C LYS A 35 -10.99 32.45 19.06
N SER A 36 -9.89 32.77 18.38
CA SER A 36 -9.91 33.47 17.10
C SER A 36 -10.61 32.64 16.01
N LEU A 37 -10.38 31.33 16.00
CA LEU A 37 -11.05 30.42 15.09
C LEU A 37 -12.57 30.41 15.30
N LEU A 38 -13.03 30.19 16.54
CA LEU A 38 -14.45 30.16 16.87
C LEU A 38 -15.13 31.51 16.60
N GLY A 39 -14.44 32.62 16.90
CA GLY A 39 -14.91 33.96 16.61
C GLY A 39 -15.02 34.23 15.09
N SER A 40 -14.05 33.76 14.30
CA SER A 40 -14.06 33.90 12.84
C SER A 40 -15.24 33.15 12.23
N ILE A 41 -15.56 31.92 12.70
CA ILE A 41 -16.70 31.14 12.23
C ILE A 41 -18.04 31.85 12.54
N LEU A 42 -18.14 32.52 13.70
CA LEU A 42 -19.33 33.29 14.07
C LEU A 42 -19.49 34.56 13.25
N LEU A 43 -18.39 35.16 12.77
CA LEU A 43 -18.42 36.34 11.91
C LEU A 43 -18.75 35.98 10.45
N ASP A 44 -18.19 34.86 9.97
CA ASP A 44 -18.42 34.35 8.63
C ASP A 44 -18.40 32.82 8.62
N SER A 45 -19.57 32.22 8.56
CA SER A 45 -19.77 30.78 8.55
C SER A 45 -19.46 30.12 7.20
N THR A 46 -19.18 30.89 6.14
CA THR A 46 -18.89 30.30 4.80
C THR A 46 -17.60 29.50 4.77
N THR A 47 -16.65 29.79 5.66
CA THR A 47 -15.38 29.07 5.79
C THR A 47 -15.48 27.79 6.64
N PHE A 48 -16.62 27.54 7.28
CA PHE A 48 -16.81 26.42 8.20
C PHE A 48 -16.66 25.04 7.55
N PRO A 49 -17.13 24.79 6.31
CA PRO A 49 -16.93 23.51 5.64
C PRO A 49 -15.43 23.11 5.54
N ASP A 50 -14.58 24.06 5.13
CA ASP A 50 -13.14 23.82 4.98
C ASP A 50 -12.45 23.55 6.33
N ILE A 51 -12.96 24.14 7.41
CA ILE A 51 -12.48 23.94 8.77
C ILE A 51 -12.94 22.57 9.30
N LEU A 52 -14.16 22.16 8.96
CA LEU A 52 -14.75 20.89 9.37
C LEU A 52 -13.96 19.68 8.84
N GLU A 53 -13.37 19.81 7.65
CA GLU A 53 -12.48 18.78 7.07
C GLU A 53 -11.18 18.61 7.86
N LYS A 54 -10.71 19.66 8.53
CA LYS A 54 -9.41 19.68 9.24
C LYS A 54 -9.52 19.39 10.72
N LEU A 55 -10.56 19.86 11.38
CA LEU A 55 -10.68 19.84 12.82
C LEU A 55 -11.89 19.05 13.32
N LYS A 56 -11.68 18.37 14.42
CA LYS A 56 -12.72 17.70 15.22
C LYS A 56 -12.83 18.38 16.59
N PRO A 57 -13.95 18.26 17.29
CA PRO A 57 -14.12 18.84 18.64
C PRO A 57 -13.02 18.44 19.64
N ILE A 58 -12.42 17.25 19.47
CA ILE A 58 -11.35 16.71 20.31
C ILE A 58 -10.00 17.42 20.08
N ASP A 59 -9.84 18.13 18.96
CA ASP A 59 -8.61 18.83 18.60
C ASP A 59 -8.40 20.13 19.40
N PHE A 60 -9.44 20.61 20.05
CA PHE A 60 -9.35 21.79 20.93
C PHE A 60 -8.74 21.39 22.27
N TYR A 61 -7.78 22.19 22.74
CA TYR A 61 -7.18 22.00 24.06
C TYR A 61 -8.17 22.34 25.16
N HIS A 62 -8.86 23.48 25.02
CA HIS A 62 -9.87 23.90 25.97
C HIS A 62 -11.18 23.18 25.70
N GLN A 63 -11.62 22.36 26.65
CA GLN A 63 -12.83 21.54 26.51
C GLN A 63 -14.07 22.38 26.14
N ILE A 64 -14.17 23.60 26.70
CA ILE A 64 -15.25 24.56 26.39
C ILE A 64 -15.28 24.89 24.89
N HIS A 65 -14.12 25.09 24.26
CA HIS A 65 -14.01 25.39 22.83
C HIS A 65 -14.45 24.19 21.99
N GLY A 66 -14.08 22.98 22.42
CA GLY A 66 -14.54 21.73 21.79
C GLY A 66 -16.06 21.57 21.85
N HIS A 67 -16.71 21.96 22.98
CA HIS A 67 -18.17 21.95 23.10
C HIS A 67 -18.83 22.98 22.20
N ILE A 68 -18.27 24.20 22.11
CA ILE A 68 -18.77 25.24 21.20
C ILE A 68 -18.65 24.77 19.76
N TYR A 69 -17.50 24.23 19.35
CA TYR A 69 -17.26 23.72 18.00
C TYR A 69 -18.23 22.57 17.66
N ARG A 70 -18.48 21.65 18.59
CA ARG A 70 -19.49 20.57 18.40
C ARG A 70 -20.89 21.12 18.18
N ALA A 71 -21.28 22.16 18.91
CA ALA A 71 -22.58 22.80 18.72
C ALA A 71 -22.67 23.47 17.32
N MET A 72 -21.58 24.07 16.85
CA MET A 72 -21.50 24.61 15.48
C MET A 72 -21.65 23.50 14.43
N MET A 73 -20.99 22.34 14.63
CA MET A 73 -21.15 21.17 13.77
C MET A 73 -22.59 20.69 13.69
N ASN A 74 -23.29 20.57 14.83
CA ASN A 74 -24.67 20.14 14.89
C ASN A 74 -25.61 21.09 14.12
N LEU A 75 -25.36 22.40 14.21
CA LEU A 75 -26.11 23.41 13.46
C LEU A 75 -25.89 23.26 11.95
N TYR A 76 -24.62 23.07 11.55
CA TYR A 76 -24.26 22.88 10.16
C TYR A 76 -24.88 21.61 9.55
N GLU A 77 -24.82 20.47 10.25
CA GLU A 77 -25.42 19.20 9.84
C GLU A 77 -26.96 19.32 9.63
N ARG A 78 -27.62 20.21 10.39
CA ARG A 78 -29.03 20.50 10.25
C ARG A 78 -29.32 21.63 9.25
N SER A 79 -28.31 22.10 8.52
CA SER A 79 -28.42 23.22 7.59
C SER A 79 -28.99 24.50 8.22
N GLN A 80 -28.66 24.72 9.51
CA GLN A 80 -29.03 25.91 10.26
C GLN A 80 -27.89 26.94 10.24
N PRO A 81 -28.18 28.25 10.22
CA PRO A 81 -27.14 29.28 10.26
C PRO A 81 -26.37 29.20 11.58
N ILE A 82 -25.04 29.44 11.49
CA ILE A 82 -24.15 29.50 12.65
C ILE A 82 -23.97 30.96 13.03
N ASP A 83 -24.78 31.42 14.00
CA ASP A 83 -24.71 32.78 14.56
C ASP A 83 -24.84 32.73 16.10
N LEU A 84 -24.74 33.91 16.75
CA LEU A 84 -24.81 34.01 18.19
C LEU A 84 -26.14 33.50 18.79
N VAL A 85 -27.24 33.65 18.09
CA VAL A 85 -28.58 33.30 18.57
C VAL A 85 -28.77 31.79 18.47
N THR A 86 -28.52 31.24 17.29
CA THR A 86 -28.66 29.80 17.01
C THR A 86 -27.69 28.97 17.84
N LEU A 87 -26.42 29.40 17.95
CA LEU A 87 -25.40 28.71 18.78
C LEU A 87 -25.75 28.74 20.25
N THR A 88 -26.22 29.88 20.77
CA THR A 88 -26.67 29.97 22.18
C THR A 88 -27.85 29.04 22.44
N SER A 89 -28.81 28.98 21.52
CA SER A 89 -29.96 28.09 21.60
C SER A 89 -29.53 26.60 21.59
N GLU A 90 -28.62 26.22 20.69
CA GLU A 90 -28.13 24.86 20.58
C GLU A 90 -27.36 24.45 21.87
N LEU A 91 -26.46 25.30 22.37
CA LEU A 91 -25.75 25.05 23.63
C LEU A 91 -26.68 24.96 24.84
N LYS A 92 -27.79 25.70 24.81
CA LYS A 92 -28.82 25.59 25.84
C LYS A 92 -29.56 24.25 25.77
N SER A 93 -29.90 23.78 24.55
CA SER A 93 -30.53 22.48 24.34
C SER A 93 -29.62 21.32 24.80
N LEU A 94 -28.32 21.44 24.58
CA LEU A 94 -27.30 20.50 25.02
C LEU A 94 -26.97 20.61 26.51
N LYS A 95 -27.56 21.57 27.25
CA LYS A 95 -27.30 21.89 28.67
C LYS A 95 -25.85 22.32 28.94
N LEU A 96 -25.10 22.74 27.95
CA LEU A 96 -23.69 23.13 28.02
C LEU A 96 -23.50 24.66 28.15
N LEU A 97 -24.54 25.47 27.97
CA LEU A 97 -24.45 26.93 27.94
C LEU A 97 -23.80 27.53 29.18
N LYS A 98 -24.09 27.00 30.37
CA LYS A 98 -23.46 27.47 31.61
C LYS A 98 -21.99 27.07 31.71
N GLU A 99 -21.66 25.89 31.28
CA GLU A 99 -20.30 25.35 31.29
C GLU A 99 -19.36 26.11 30.35
N VAL A 100 -19.86 26.54 29.18
CA VAL A 100 -19.10 27.35 28.21
C VAL A 100 -19.00 28.83 28.58
N GLY A 101 -19.49 29.26 29.73
CA GLY A 101 -19.38 30.64 30.21
C GLY A 101 -20.55 31.56 29.78
N GLY A 102 -21.65 30.97 29.34
CA GLY A 102 -22.87 31.69 28.97
C GLY A 102 -22.79 32.44 27.65
N ALA A 103 -23.88 33.14 27.31
CA ALA A 103 -23.96 33.94 26.08
C ALA A 103 -22.90 35.06 25.99
N THR A 104 -22.46 35.56 27.14
CA THR A 104 -21.43 36.59 27.23
C THR A 104 -20.09 36.10 26.72
N TYR A 105 -19.70 34.85 27.04
CA TYR A 105 -18.47 34.29 26.54
C TYR A 105 -18.51 34.11 25.03
N ILE A 106 -19.61 33.62 24.48
CA ILE A 106 -19.80 33.43 23.03
C ILE A 106 -19.73 34.78 22.31
N SER A 107 -20.37 35.82 22.85
CA SER A 107 -20.27 37.19 22.30
C SER A 107 -18.85 37.74 22.33
N ASN A 108 -18.09 37.45 23.39
CA ASN A 108 -16.69 37.89 23.49
C ASN A 108 -15.78 37.25 22.44
N LEU A 109 -16.11 36.05 21.97
CA LEU A 109 -15.31 35.38 20.89
C LEU A 109 -15.32 36.19 19.61
N THR A 110 -16.45 36.85 19.27
CA THR A 110 -16.55 37.69 18.06
C THR A 110 -15.77 39.00 18.19
N MET A 111 -15.55 39.48 19.43
CA MET A 111 -14.78 40.71 19.68
C MET A 111 -13.25 40.52 19.62
N VAL A 112 -12.78 39.27 19.76
CA VAL A 112 -11.35 38.95 19.70
C VAL A 112 -10.78 39.03 18.28
N VAL A 113 -11.65 38.92 17.26
CA VAL A 113 -11.22 38.79 15.88
C VAL A 113 -11.67 39.99 15.06
N PRO A 114 -10.74 40.73 14.46
CA PRO A 114 -11.11 41.89 13.62
C PRO A 114 -11.67 41.49 12.24
N THR A 115 -11.37 40.27 11.75
CA THR A 115 -11.80 39.77 10.44
C THR A 115 -11.82 38.24 10.38
N ALA A 116 -12.77 37.66 9.66
CA ALA A 116 -12.89 36.22 9.42
C ALA A 116 -11.85 35.69 8.40
N ALA A 117 -11.15 36.55 7.68
CA ALA A 117 -10.25 36.16 6.57
C ALA A 117 -9.14 35.16 6.95
N ASN A 118 -8.77 35.11 8.23
CA ASN A 118 -7.67 34.24 8.71
C ASN A 118 -8.16 32.94 9.38
N ALA A 119 -9.42 32.57 9.25
CA ALA A 119 -10.01 31.41 9.92
C ALA A 119 -9.22 30.12 9.64
N LEU A 120 -8.85 29.85 8.39
CA LEU A 120 -8.04 28.68 8.01
C LEU A 120 -6.63 28.69 8.63
N SER A 121 -6.02 29.86 8.77
CA SER A 121 -4.71 29.99 9.45
C SER A 121 -4.81 29.64 10.94
N TYR A 122 -5.88 30.08 11.60
CA TYR A 122 -6.13 29.73 13.00
C TYR A 122 -6.45 28.23 13.14
N ALA A 123 -7.22 27.65 12.20
CA ALA A 123 -7.49 26.22 12.16
C ALA A 123 -6.19 25.40 12.06
N ASN A 124 -5.26 25.80 11.20
CA ASN A 124 -3.94 25.14 11.06
C ASN A 124 -3.14 25.20 12.37
N LEU A 125 -3.15 26.31 13.11
CA LEU A 125 -2.48 26.42 14.40
C LEU A 125 -3.06 25.49 15.46
N VAL A 126 -4.39 25.36 15.51
CA VAL A 126 -5.09 24.43 16.41
C VAL A 126 -4.78 22.98 16.04
N GLU A 127 -4.81 22.65 14.76
CA GLU A 127 -4.47 21.33 14.23
C GLU A 127 -3.04 20.93 14.60
N GLN A 128 -2.06 21.78 14.34
CA GLN A 128 -0.66 21.54 14.70
C GLN A 128 -0.47 21.27 16.20
N ALA A 129 -1.15 22.04 17.05
CA ALA A 129 -1.10 21.82 18.48
C ALA A 129 -1.74 20.47 18.88
N SER A 130 -2.85 20.09 18.23
CA SER A 130 -3.50 18.80 18.42
C SER A 130 -2.63 17.63 17.99
N ILE A 131 -2.00 17.69 16.82
CA ILE A 131 -1.08 16.65 16.32
C ILE A 131 0.07 16.45 17.32
N ARG A 132 0.67 17.53 17.83
CA ARG A 132 1.73 17.44 18.85
C ARG A 132 1.26 16.75 20.11
N ARG A 133 0.04 17.04 20.61
CA ARG A 133 -0.54 16.37 21.78
C ARG A 133 -0.76 14.86 21.52
N ARG A 134 -1.27 14.51 20.32
CA ARG A 134 -1.49 13.10 19.94
C ARG A 134 -0.16 12.34 19.84
N LEU A 135 0.89 12.96 19.30
CA LEU A 135 2.24 12.36 19.26
C LEU A 135 2.80 12.13 20.67
N ILE A 136 2.67 13.12 21.56
CA ILE A 136 3.14 12.97 22.94
C ILE A 136 2.36 11.86 23.64
N LYS A 137 1.03 11.80 23.47
CA LYS A 137 0.19 10.75 24.03
C LYS A 137 0.62 9.37 23.54
N ALA A 138 0.75 9.19 22.23
CA ALA A 138 1.21 7.93 21.64
C ALA A 138 2.60 7.52 22.18
N GLY A 139 3.56 8.46 22.22
CA GLY A 139 4.88 8.21 22.81
C GLY A 139 4.84 7.81 24.29
N THR A 140 3.97 8.44 25.08
CA THR A 140 3.80 8.10 26.50
C THR A 140 3.16 6.72 26.66
N GLU A 141 2.16 6.38 25.87
CA GLU A 141 1.51 5.07 25.88
C GLU A 141 2.49 3.96 25.46
N ILE A 142 3.30 4.20 24.42
CA ILE A 142 4.38 3.30 23.99
C ILE A 142 5.39 3.10 25.10
N ALA A 143 5.89 4.20 25.70
CA ALA A 143 6.83 4.13 26.81
C ALA A 143 6.26 3.37 28.02
N THR A 144 5.00 3.62 28.41
CA THR A 144 4.35 2.94 29.52
C THR A 144 4.25 1.44 29.28
N LYS A 145 3.89 1.01 28.05
CA LYS A 145 3.83 -0.41 27.69
C LYS A 145 5.21 -1.07 27.64
N ALA A 146 6.24 -0.31 27.26
CA ALA A 146 7.62 -0.82 27.24
C ALA A 146 8.19 -1.13 28.63
N TYR A 147 7.65 -0.51 29.70
CA TYR A 147 7.99 -0.87 31.09
C TYR A 147 7.28 -2.13 31.58
N ASP A 148 6.26 -2.60 30.89
CA ASP A 148 5.53 -3.82 31.26
C ASP A 148 6.21 -5.06 30.64
N SER A 149 6.95 -5.78 31.49
CA SER A 149 7.71 -6.97 31.09
C SER A 149 6.85 -8.21 30.75
N ALA A 150 5.52 -8.13 30.94
CA ALA A 150 4.60 -9.23 30.62
C ALA A 150 4.24 -9.29 29.12
N ASN A 151 4.51 -8.23 28.36
CA ASN A 151 4.18 -8.16 26.94
C ASN A 151 5.32 -8.73 26.07
N GLU A 152 4.96 -9.53 25.06
CA GLU A 152 5.91 -10.02 24.07
C GLU A 152 6.42 -8.86 23.20
N VAL A 153 7.74 -8.78 23.00
CA VAL A 153 8.39 -7.66 22.30
C VAL A 153 7.85 -7.46 20.89
N GLY A 154 7.59 -8.54 20.16
CA GLY A 154 7.05 -8.46 18.78
C GLY A 154 5.64 -7.84 18.74
N ALA A 155 4.75 -8.27 19.64
CA ALA A 155 3.40 -7.71 19.75
C ALA A 155 3.42 -6.24 20.17
N MET A 156 4.34 -5.86 21.07
CA MET A 156 4.51 -4.48 21.53
C MET A 156 4.99 -3.56 20.38
N LEU A 157 5.95 -4.00 19.55
CA LEU A 157 6.42 -3.24 18.40
C LEU A 157 5.29 -3.00 17.39
N GLY A 158 4.52 -4.04 17.05
CA GLY A 158 3.38 -3.89 16.13
C GLY A 158 2.30 -2.94 16.68
N GLN A 159 2.10 -2.91 17.99
CA GLN A 159 1.16 -1.98 18.60
C GLN A 159 1.68 -0.53 18.62
N ALA A 160 2.97 -0.34 18.86
CA ALA A 160 3.62 0.98 18.80
C ALA A 160 3.54 1.57 17.39
N GLU A 161 3.81 0.76 16.36
CA GLU A 161 3.63 1.17 14.97
C GLU A 161 2.19 1.59 14.66
N LYS A 162 1.21 0.79 15.12
CA LYS A 162 -0.21 1.11 14.93
C LYS A 162 -0.62 2.43 15.60
N GLU A 163 -0.12 2.72 16.80
CA GLU A 163 -0.41 3.97 17.51
C GLU A 163 0.20 5.19 16.81
N LEU A 164 1.45 5.08 16.32
CA LEU A 164 2.09 6.13 15.53
C LEU A 164 1.39 6.33 14.18
N PHE A 165 1.02 5.24 13.52
CA PHE A 165 0.30 5.31 12.26
C PHE A 165 -1.06 5.98 12.40
N ALA A 166 -1.80 5.70 13.48
CA ALA A 166 -3.08 6.34 13.76
C ALA A 166 -2.99 7.88 13.92
N VAL A 167 -1.84 8.39 14.37
CA VAL A 167 -1.59 9.85 14.43
C VAL A 167 -1.36 10.41 13.03
N SER A 168 -0.67 9.66 12.15
CA SER A 168 -0.38 10.06 10.76
C SER A 168 -1.61 9.97 9.86
N ASP A 169 -2.40 8.90 9.99
CA ASP A 169 -3.55 8.61 9.11
C ASP A 169 -4.72 9.59 9.30
N SER A 170 -4.81 10.22 10.48
CA SER A 170 -5.82 11.25 10.73
C SER A 170 -5.62 12.54 9.91
N ASN A 171 -4.52 12.64 9.17
CA ASN A 171 -4.15 13.78 8.32
C ASN A 171 -4.35 13.48 6.82
N THR A 172 -4.88 12.31 6.46
CA THR A 172 -5.15 11.99 5.05
C THR A 172 -6.36 12.80 4.60
N LYS A 173 -6.09 13.91 3.93
CA LYS A 173 -7.10 14.69 3.21
C LYS A 173 -7.74 13.79 2.16
N THR A 174 -9.06 13.74 2.14
CA THR A 174 -9.82 13.38 0.95
C THR A 174 -9.77 14.58 0.00
N ASP A 175 -8.67 14.70 -0.73
CA ASP A 175 -8.53 15.77 -1.72
C ASP A 175 -9.44 15.41 -2.91
N TYR A 176 -10.57 16.10 -3.03
CA TYR A 176 -11.32 16.16 -4.27
C TYR A 176 -10.53 17.05 -5.23
N THR A 177 -10.06 16.49 -6.34
CA THR A 177 -9.40 17.29 -7.38
C THR A 177 -10.43 17.64 -8.43
N ALA A 178 -10.57 18.91 -8.76
CA ALA A 178 -11.44 19.33 -9.82
C ALA A 178 -11.00 18.73 -11.16
N LEU A 179 -11.95 18.34 -12.01
CA LEU A 179 -11.63 17.79 -13.33
C LEU A 179 -10.78 18.75 -14.16
N SER A 180 -11.05 20.06 -14.03
CA SER A 180 -10.27 21.13 -14.68
C SER A 180 -8.78 21.03 -14.43
N ASP A 181 -8.40 20.74 -13.18
CA ASP A 181 -6.99 20.67 -12.76
C ASP A 181 -6.29 19.44 -13.34
N LEU A 182 -7.04 18.34 -13.48
CA LEU A 182 -6.54 17.08 -14.05
C LEU A 182 -6.44 17.13 -15.59
N LEU A 183 -7.15 18.03 -16.28
CA LEU A 183 -7.15 18.12 -17.74
C LEU A 183 -5.81 18.59 -18.29
N VAL A 184 -5.15 19.52 -17.61
CA VAL A 184 -3.82 20.01 -18.02
C VAL A 184 -2.81 18.88 -17.98
N ASP A 185 -2.73 18.16 -16.85
CA ASP A 185 -1.84 17.01 -16.71
C ASP A 185 -2.15 15.87 -17.71
N ALA A 186 -3.43 15.68 -18.02
CA ALA A 186 -3.85 14.68 -19.01
C ALA A 186 -3.40 15.07 -20.41
N TYR A 187 -3.52 16.35 -20.78
CA TYR A 187 -3.09 16.87 -22.06
C TYR A 187 -1.57 16.75 -22.25
N ASP A 188 -0.79 17.16 -21.26
CA ASP A 188 0.67 17.08 -21.27
C ASP A 188 1.15 15.62 -21.43
N ARG A 189 0.50 14.68 -20.72
CA ARG A 189 0.78 13.25 -20.89
C ARG A 189 0.47 12.74 -22.30
N MET A 190 -0.65 13.16 -22.89
CA MET A 190 -1.02 12.78 -24.26
C MET A 190 -0.02 13.34 -25.28
N GLU A 191 0.41 14.59 -25.09
CA GLU A 191 1.42 15.23 -25.94
C GLU A 191 2.77 14.51 -25.87
N MET A 192 3.24 14.16 -24.66
CA MET A 192 4.49 13.39 -24.47
C MET A 192 4.43 12.03 -25.16
N LEU A 193 3.31 11.30 -25.02
CA LEU A 193 3.13 9.99 -25.68
C LEU A 193 3.06 10.11 -27.20
N SER A 194 2.44 11.18 -27.72
CA SER A 194 2.36 11.43 -29.18
C SER A 194 3.71 11.78 -29.80
N LYS A 195 4.53 12.56 -29.09
CA LYS A 195 5.88 12.97 -29.56
C LYS A 195 6.89 11.80 -29.54
N ASN A 196 6.77 10.91 -28.58
CA ASN A 196 7.67 9.78 -28.39
C ASN A 196 7.04 8.48 -28.93
N LYS A 197 7.10 8.25 -30.24
CA LYS A 197 6.63 6.99 -30.84
C LYS A 197 7.38 5.80 -30.22
N GLY A 198 6.66 4.95 -29.47
CA GLY A 198 7.23 3.80 -28.74
C GLY A 198 7.48 4.03 -27.24
N ALA A 199 7.19 5.22 -26.69
CA ALA A 199 7.10 5.41 -25.25
C ALA A 199 5.86 4.68 -24.73
N LEU A 200 6.06 3.85 -23.71
CA LEU A 200 4.98 3.20 -23.00
C LEU A 200 4.55 4.07 -21.82
N ARG A 201 3.27 3.99 -21.47
CA ARG A 201 2.74 4.69 -20.30
C ARG A 201 3.29 4.11 -18.99
N GLY A 202 3.46 2.78 -18.95
CA GLY A 202 3.96 2.02 -17.80
C GLY A 202 5.42 1.61 -17.93
N LEU A 203 5.91 0.84 -16.96
CA LEU A 203 7.25 0.27 -16.96
C LEU A 203 7.38 -0.79 -18.06
N LYS A 204 8.44 -0.72 -18.84
CA LYS A 204 8.76 -1.72 -19.86
C LYS A 204 9.16 -3.03 -19.21
N THR A 205 8.55 -4.14 -19.66
CA THR A 205 8.85 -5.48 -19.16
C THR A 205 10.00 -6.17 -19.89
N GLY A 206 10.35 -5.68 -21.08
CA GLY A 206 11.29 -6.34 -21.99
C GLY A 206 10.65 -7.45 -22.85
N PHE A 207 9.39 -7.81 -22.57
CA PHE A 207 8.59 -8.71 -23.38
C PHE A 207 7.72 -7.88 -24.35
N ARG A 208 8.15 -7.78 -25.60
CA ARG A 208 7.56 -6.88 -26.62
C ARG A 208 6.05 -7.03 -26.74
N ASP A 209 5.56 -8.27 -26.87
CA ASP A 209 4.14 -8.54 -27.08
C ASP A 209 3.31 -8.25 -25.82
N LEU A 210 3.90 -8.42 -24.61
CA LEU A 210 3.30 -8.02 -23.35
C LEU A 210 3.24 -6.49 -23.24
N ASP A 211 4.34 -5.82 -23.53
CA ASP A 211 4.43 -4.36 -23.52
C ASP A 211 3.43 -3.72 -24.50
N ASN A 212 3.30 -4.28 -25.72
CA ASN A 212 2.31 -3.83 -26.70
C ASN A 212 0.86 -4.02 -26.22
N LYS A 213 0.58 -5.11 -25.50
CA LYS A 213 -0.77 -5.43 -25.02
C LYS A 213 -1.16 -4.61 -23.79
N THR A 214 -0.22 -4.32 -22.88
CA THR A 214 -0.48 -3.65 -21.60
C THR A 214 -0.07 -2.18 -21.59
N ALA A 215 0.63 -1.69 -22.62
CA ALA A 215 1.34 -0.42 -22.61
C ALA A 215 2.33 -0.28 -21.44
N GLY A 216 2.94 -1.41 -21.02
CA GLY A 216 3.80 -1.54 -19.86
C GLY A 216 3.03 -1.74 -18.55
N LEU A 217 3.75 -1.96 -17.44
CA LEU A 217 3.16 -2.13 -16.11
C LEU A 217 2.74 -0.76 -15.56
N GLN A 218 1.43 -0.59 -15.30
CA GLN A 218 0.88 0.70 -14.91
C GLN A 218 1.08 0.98 -13.41
N LYS A 219 1.27 2.24 -13.06
CA LYS A 219 1.35 2.70 -11.67
C LYS A 219 0.05 2.40 -10.91
N GLY A 220 0.17 1.96 -9.68
CA GLY A 220 -0.97 1.65 -8.82
C GLY A 220 -1.71 0.36 -9.15
N ASP A 221 -1.25 -0.42 -10.15
CA ASP A 221 -1.88 -1.68 -10.52
C ASP A 221 -1.40 -2.84 -9.65
N LEU A 222 -2.35 -3.70 -9.27
CA LEU A 222 -2.10 -5.03 -8.76
C LEU A 222 -2.17 -6.03 -9.92
N ILE A 223 -1.07 -6.73 -10.17
CA ILE A 223 -0.88 -7.66 -11.26
C ILE A 223 -0.71 -9.07 -10.68
N ILE A 224 -1.51 -10.01 -11.12
CA ILE A 224 -1.43 -11.39 -10.69
C ILE A 224 -0.84 -12.25 -11.81
N ILE A 225 0.17 -13.06 -11.46
CA ILE A 225 0.71 -14.07 -12.36
C ILE A 225 0.45 -15.43 -11.74
N GLY A 226 -0.52 -16.15 -12.30
CA GLY A 226 -0.91 -17.48 -11.86
C GLY A 226 -0.24 -18.57 -12.69
N ALA A 227 0.18 -19.66 -12.03
CA ALA A 227 0.64 -20.85 -12.73
C ALA A 227 0.49 -22.11 -11.89
N ARG A 228 0.45 -23.27 -12.55
CA ARG A 228 0.66 -24.57 -11.88
C ARG A 228 2.13 -24.71 -11.48
N PRO A 229 2.45 -25.56 -10.49
CA PRO A 229 3.84 -25.91 -10.17
C PRO A 229 4.61 -26.34 -11.42
N ALA A 230 5.90 -26.06 -11.48
CA ALA A 230 6.84 -26.38 -12.57
C ALA A 230 6.58 -25.70 -13.93
N MET A 231 5.61 -24.77 -14.03
CA MET A 231 5.37 -24.00 -15.26
C MET A 231 6.36 -22.84 -15.45
N GLY A 232 7.24 -22.58 -14.49
CA GLY A 232 8.24 -21.50 -14.58
C GLY A 232 7.78 -20.15 -14.04
N LYS A 233 6.77 -20.12 -13.15
CA LYS A 233 6.21 -18.90 -12.55
C LYS A 233 7.28 -17.99 -11.94
N THR A 234 8.06 -18.51 -11.00
CA THR A 234 9.17 -17.79 -10.33
C THR A 234 10.24 -17.37 -11.33
N THR A 235 10.59 -18.23 -12.28
CA THR A 235 11.57 -17.93 -13.34
C THR A 235 11.10 -16.76 -14.22
N PHE A 236 9.84 -16.76 -14.63
CA PHE A 236 9.27 -15.64 -15.40
C PHE A 236 9.31 -14.33 -14.62
N ALA A 237 8.93 -14.37 -13.33
CA ALA A 237 8.97 -13.20 -12.45
C ALA A 237 10.40 -12.68 -12.23
N GLN A 238 11.40 -13.56 -12.11
CA GLN A 238 12.81 -13.18 -12.01
C GLN A 238 13.32 -12.53 -13.28
N ASN A 239 13.01 -13.12 -14.45
CA ASN A 239 13.37 -12.51 -15.75
C ASN A 239 12.71 -11.14 -15.93
N LEU A 240 11.44 -11.00 -15.53
CA LEU A 240 10.72 -9.74 -15.58
C LEU A 240 11.35 -8.71 -14.62
N ALA A 241 11.69 -9.11 -13.37
CA ALA A 241 12.35 -8.25 -12.40
C ALA A 241 13.67 -7.70 -12.93
N TYR A 242 14.51 -8.57 -13.47
CA TYR A 242 15.80 -8.21 -14.03
C TYR A 242 15.66 -7.27 -15.23
N ASN A 243 14.77 -7.60 -16.16
CA ASN A 243 14.50 -6.75 -17.34
C ASN A 243 13.99 -5.37 -16.92
N VAL A 244 13.00 -5.30 -16.01
CA VAL A 244 12.43 -4.02 -15.56
C VAL A 244 13.50 -3.15 -14.90
N ALA A 245 14.29 -3.71 -14.00
CA ALA A 245 15.36 -2.98 -13.32
C ALA A 245 16.41 -2.44 -14.30
N GLY A 246 16.83 -3.27 -15.26
CA GLY A 246 17.83 -2.91 -16.27
C GLY A 246 17.35 -1.89 -17.29
N ILE A 247 16.12 -2.08 -17.81
CA ILE A 247 15.57 -1.23 -18.88
C ILE A 247 15.11 0.12 -18.36
N ASN A 248 14.37 0.13 -17.23
CA ASN A 248 13.77 1.37 -16.73
C ASN A 248 14.69 2.11 -15.74
N LYS A 249 15.83 1.52 -15.35
CA LYS A 249 16.78 2.08 -14.36
C LYS A 249 16.11 2.50 -13.06
N CYS A 250 15.11 1.72 -12.61
CA CYS A 250 14.40 1.91 -11.35
C CYS A 250 14.62 0.70 -10.43
N GLY A 251 14.55 0.91 -9.11
CA GLY A 251 14.65 -0.16 -8.15
C GLY A 251 13.53 -1.18 -8.31
N VAL A 252 13.86 -2.47 -8.22
CA VAL A 252 12.86 -3.56 -8.14
C VAL A 252 13.05 -4.31 -6.85
N LEU A 253 12.00 -4.41 -6.04
CA LEU A 253 12.01 -5.17 -4.79
C LEU A 253 11.31 -6.51 -5.01
N PHE A 254 12.04 -7.60 -4.79
CA PHE A 254 11.56 -8.97 -4.96
C PHE A 254 11.49 -9.67 -3.60
N PHE A 255 10.28 -9.94 -3.12
CA PHE A 255 10.03 -10.77 -1.95
C PHE A 255 9.95 -12.23 -2.38
N SER A 256 10.90 -13.05 -1.94
CA SER A 256 10.95 -14.48 -2.20
C SER A 256 10.71 -15.26 -0.92
N MET A 257 9.51 -15.77 -0.74
CA MET A 257 9.15 -16.57 0.45
C MET A 257 9.38 -18.07 0.24
N GLU A 258 9.54 -18.51 -1.03
CA GLU A 258 9.73 -19.91 -1.38
C GLU A 258 11.20 -20.27 -1.58
N MET A 259 11.99 -19.35 -2.13
CA MET A 259 13.39 -19.60 -2.51
C MET A 259 14.33 -18.69 -1.76
N ALA A 260 15.50 -19.22 -1.36
CA ALA A 260 16.58 -18.43 -0.80
C ALA A 260 17.16 -17.45 -1.85
N LYS A 261 17.63 -16.28 -1.38
CA LYS A 261 18.21 -15.26 -2.26
C LYS A 261 19.38 -15.76 -3.10
N ASN A 262 20.20 -16.66 -2.56
CA ASN A 262 21.33 -17.23 -3.30
C ASN A 262 20.85 -18.04 -4.52
N GLU A 263 19.77 -18.82 -4.38
CA GLU A 263 19.22 -19.58 -5.52
C GLU A 263 18.67 -18.66 -6.61
N ILE A 264 18.10 -17.49 -6.21
CA ILE A 264 17.64 -16.48 -7.18
C ILE A 264 18.81 -15.88 -7.93
N VAL A 265 19.89 -15.55 -7.21
CA VAL A 265 21.13 -15.02 -7.81
C VAL A 265 21.73 -16.02 -8.79
N ASP A 266 21.84 -17.30 -8.44
CA ASP A 266 22.37 -18.35 -9.33
C ASP A 266 21.56 -18.47 -10.63
N ARG A 267 20.22 -18.35 -10.54
CA ARG A 267 19.35 -18.37 -11.71
C ARG A 267 19.52 -17.13 -12.59
N ILE A 268 19.68 -15.96 -12.00
CA ILE A 268 19.93 -14.71 -12.74
C ILE A 268 21.30 -14.80 -13.42
N ILE A 269 22.33 -15.32 -12.75
CA ILE A 269 23.66 -15.56 -13.33
C ILE A 269 23.53 -16.47 -14.54
N SER A 270 22.84 -17.61 -14.43
CA SER A 270 22.62 -18.52 -15.57
C SER A 270 21.95 -17.83 -16.74
N THR A 271 20.88 -17.07 -16.47
CA THR A 271 20.13 -16.33 -17.49
C THR A 271 20.98 -15.28 -18.20
N THR A 272 21.83 -14.56 -17.47
CA THR A 272 22.61 -13.43 -17.98
C THR A 272 23.90 -13.89 -18.67
N SER A 273 24.63 -14.86 -18.07
CA SER A 273 25.88 -15.39 -18.61
C SER A 273 25.68 -16.37 -19.77
N ASN A 274 24.44 -16.83 -20.02
CA ASN A 274 24.14 -17.94 -20.95
C ASN A 274 24.91 -19.23 -20.60
N VAL A 275 25.16 -19.49 -19.32
CA VAL A 275 25.73 -20.73 -18.80
C VAL A 275 24.61 -21.58 -18.21
N ASP A 276 24.62 -22.88 -18.55
CA ASP A 276 23.61 -23.83 -18.07
C ASP A 276 23.51 -23.83 -16.53
N SER A 277 22.29 -23.66 -16.03
CA SER A 277 21.97 -23.58 -14.60
C SER A 277 22.40 -24.84 -13.83
N TRP A 278 22.33 -26.01 -14.47
CA TRP A 278 22.81 -27.26 -13.88
C TRP A 278 24.33 -27.28 -13.69
N ARG A 279 25.08 -26.71 -14.64
CA ARG A 279 26.54 -26.58 -14.56
C ARG A 279 26.96 -25.67 -13.41
N ILE A 280 26.26 -24.54 -13.26
CA ILE A 280 26.48 -23.62 -12.13
C ILE A 280 26.19 -24.33 -10.82
N ARG A 281 25.06 -25.01 -10.70
CA ARG A 281 24.61 -25.70 -9.50
C ARG A 281 25.53 -26.86 -9.08
N THR A 282 26.09 -27.60 -10.05
CA THR A 282 26.95 -28.76 -9.78
C THR A 282 28.42 -28.38 -9.67
N GLY A 283 28.80 -27.12 -9.95
CA GLY A 283 30.19 -26.67 -9.98
C GLY A 283 30.97 -27.16 -11.19
N ASN A 284 30.32 -27.74 -12.20
CA ASN A 284 30.97 -28.23 -13.43
C ASN A 284 31.13 -27.07 -14.45
N ILE A 285 31.92 -26.08 -14.05
CA ILE A 285 32.09 -24.80 -14.78
C ILE A 285 33.45 -24.85 -15.49
N SER A 286 33.47 -24.63 -16.82
CA SER A 286 34.69 -24.51 -17.59
C SER A 286 35.33 -23.12 -17.45
N ASN A 287 36.59 -22.98 -17.87
CA ASN A 287 37.26 -21.67 -17.88
C ASN A 287 36.53 -20.63 -18.77
N ASP A 288 35.94 -21.07 -19.89
CA ASP A 288 35.15 -20.23 -20.75
C ASP A 288 33.84 -19.77 -20.07
N ASP A 289 33.22 -20.69 -19.30
CA ASP A 289 32.02 -20.31 -18.51
C ASP A 289 32.35 -19.31 -17.40
N PHE A 290 33.54 -19.47 -16.74
CA PHE A 290 33.98 -18.50 -15.73
C PHE A 290 34.17 -17.10 -16.34
N ALA A 291 34.71 -17.02 -17.57
CA ALA A 291 34.83 -15.73 -18.24
C ALA A 291 33.45 -15.10 -18.50
N LYS A 292 32.47 -15.87 -19.04
CA LYS A 292 31.11 -15.41 -19.29
C LYS A 292 30.39 -14.99 -18.00
N ILE A 293 30.58 -15.75 -16.91
CA ILE A 293 30.04 -15.40 -15.59
C ILE A 293 30.66 -14.10 -15.07
N GLY A 294 31.98 -13.91 -15.26
CA GLY A 294 32.67 -12.69 -14.86
C GLY A 294 32.12 -11.45 -15.56
N ASP A 295 31.90 -11.52 -16.87
CA ASP A 295 31.29 -10.44 -17.66
C ASP A 295 29.85 -10.14 -17.17
N ALA A 296 29.05 -11.20 -16.96
CA ALA A 296 27.68 -11.07 -16.47
C ALA A 296 27.62 -10.44 -15.08
N LEU A 297 28.53 -10.78 -14.15
CA LEU A 297 28.58 -10.17 -12.83
C LEU A 297 28.88 -8.66 -12.88
N GLY A 298 29.70 -8.22 -13.86
CA GLY A 298 29.94 -6.81 -14.10
C GLY A 298 28.66 -6.06 -14.46
N GLU A 299 27.87 -6.60 -15.39
CA GLU A 299 26.58 -6.02 -15.78
C GLU A 299 25.53 -6.05 -14.64
N MET A 300 25.45 -7.17 -13.93
CA MET A 300 24.51 -7.37 -12.83
C MET A 300 24.74 -6.41 -11.66
N GLY A 301 26.01 -6.03 -11.41
CA GLY A 301 26.36 -5.12 -10.31
C GLY A 301 25.73 -3.73 -10.42
N GLU A 302 25.33 -3.31 -11.61
CA GLU A 302 24.67 -2.02 -11.86
C GLU A 302 23.14 -2.10 -11.82
N ILE A 303 22.56 -3.31 -11.73
CA ILE A 303 21.11 -3.51 -11.76
C ILE A 303 20.51 -3.28 -10.37
N PRO A 304 19.59 -2.31 -10.20
CA PRO A 304 18.99 -2.01 -8.90
C PRO A 304 17.89 -3.03 -8.53
N LEU A 305 18.27 -4.29 -8.31
CA LEU A 305 17.40 -5.39 -7.89
C LEU A 305 17.67 -5.74 -6.43
N TYR A 306 16.64 -5.61 -5.58
CA TYR A 306 16.70 -5.86 -4.14
C TYR A 306 15.93 -7.13 -3.80
N LEU A 307 16.54 -8.04 -3.05
CA LEU A 307 15.97 -9.35 -2.71
C LEU A 307 15.73 -9.46 -1.20
N ASP A 308 14.52 -9.86 -0.83
CA ASP A 308 14.15 -10.22 0.55
C ASP A 308 13.66 -11.68 0.56
N ASP A 309 14.38 -12.56 1.27
CA ASP A 309 14.09 -14.00 1.37
C ASP A 309 13.48 -14.39 2.72
N THR A 310 12.79 -13.46 3.38
CA THR A 310 12.06 -13.76 4.61
C THR A 310 10.93 -14.76 4.30
N SER A 311 11.02 -15.97 4.83
CA SER A 311 10.15 -17.12 4.49
C SER A 311 8.69 -16.98 4.96
N SER A 312 8.44 -16.15 5.96
CA SER A 312 7.09 -15.87 6.47
C SER A 312 7.01 -14.43 6.93
N MET A 313 6.01 -13.70 6.45
CA MET A 313 5.72 -12.34 6.90
C MET A 313 4.23 -12.04 6.79
N THR A 314 3.75 -11.13 7.63
CA THR A 314 2.39 -10.60 7.55
C THR A 314 2.30 -9.55 6.44
N ILE A 315 1.07 -9.30 5.96
CA ILE A 315 0.83 -8.22 4.97
C ILE A 315 1.27 -6.84 5.51
N LEU A 316 1.19 -6.63 6.82
CA LEU A 316 1.64 -5.38 7.46
C LEU A 316 3.16 -5.23 7.41
N GLU A 317 3.90 -6.28 7.75
CA GLU A 317 5.37 -6.30 7.66
C GLU A 317 5.86 -6.10 6.23
N LEU A 318 5.22 -6.77 5.26
CA LEU A 318 5.52 -6.60 3.85
C LEU A 318 5.36 -5.13 3.42
N ARG A 319 4.22 -4.50 3.78
CA ARG A 319 3.95 -3.09 3.47
C ARG A 319 4.98 -2.17 4.10
N ASN A 320 5.37 -2.40 5.35
CA ASN A 320 6.38 -1.58 6.04
C ASN A 320 7.75 -1.69 5.39
N LYS A 321 8.19 -2.92 5.06
CA LYS A 321 9.44 -3.14 4.32
C LYS A 321 9.41 -2.49 2.94
N ALA A 322 8.28 -2.61 2.22
CA ALA A 322 8.11 -2.02 0.90
C ALA A 322 8.17 -0.48 0.92
N ARG A 323 7.49 0.17 1.88
CA ARG A 323 7.57 1.63 2.08
C ARG A 323 8.98 2.11 2.34
N ARG A 324 9.68 1.42 3.26
CA ARG A 324 11.07 1.75 3.59
C ARG A 324 11.97 1.60 2.37
N ALA A 325 11.89 0.48 1.66
CA ALA A 325 12.69 0.24 0.47
C ALA A 325 12.39 1.27 -0.63
N HIS A 326 11.10 1.62 -0.83
CA HIS A 326 10.69 2.65 -1.80
C HIS A 326 11.31 4.01 -1.47
N HIS A 327 11.30 4.42 -0.19
CA HIS A 327 11.91 5.65 0.25
C HIS A 327 13.44 5.65 0.06
N ASP A 328 14.11 4.53 0.43
CA ASP A 328 15.58 4.46 0.47
C ASP A 328 16.21 4.20 -0.91
N HIS A 329 15.49 3.52 -1.82
CA HIS A 329 16.06 2.97 -3.07
C HIS A 329 15.25 3.30 -4.33
N ASN A 330 14.30 4.22 -4.29
CA ASN A 330 13.48 4.60 -5.44
C ASN A 330 12.87 3.37 -6.16
N ILE A 331 12.19 2.50 -5.40
CA ILE A 331 11.56 1.28 -5.94
C ILE A 331 10.45 1.66 -6.91
N GLY A 332 10.51 1.15 -8.14
CA GLY A 332 9.49 1.33 -9.17
C GLY A 332 8.61 0.10 -9.40
N LEU A 333 9.00 -1.08 -8.87
CA LEU A 333 8.23 -2.32 -8.99
C LEU A 333 8.44 -3.17 -7.75
N ILE A 334 7.35 -3.78 -7.25
CA ILE A 334 7.40 -4.81 -6.20
C ILE A 334 6.92 -6.13 -6.78
N ILE A 335 7.64 -7.21 -6.48
CA ILE A 335 7.25 -8.59 -6.86
C ILE A 335 7.19 -9.43 -5.58
N VAL A 336 6.14 -10.25 -5.45
CA VAL A 336 5.91 -11.13 -4.29
C VAL A 336 5.74 -12.57 -4.76
N ASP A 337 6.65 -13.44 -4.38
CA ASP A 337 6.63 -14.88 -4.71
C ASP A 337 6.51 -15.72 -3.42
N TYR A 338 5.33 -16.25 -3.12
CA TYR A 338 4.02 -16.11 -3.71
C TYR A 338 2.98 -15.75 -2.64
N LEU A 339 1.87 -15.21 -3.07
CA LEU A 339 0.82 -14.62 -2.24
C LEU A 339 0.32 -15.54 -1.12
N GLN A 340 0.21 -16.86 -1.38
CA GLN A 340 -0.30 -17.82 -0.42
C GLN A 340 0.65 -18.12 0.75
N LEU A 341 1.90 -17.64 0.73
CA LEU A 341 2.84 -17.75 1.86
C LEU A 341 2.77 -16.54 2.82
N ILE A 342 2.09 -15.48 2.41
CA ILE A 342 1.83 -14.36 3.30
C ILE A 342 0.86 -14.81 4.39
N THR A 343 1.16 -14.46 5.63
CA THR A 343 0.30 -14.72 6.78
C THR A 343 -0.73 -13.60 6.92
N GLY A 344 -2.01 -13.99 7.01
CA GLY A 344 -3.08 -13.06 7.35
C GLY A 344 -3.01 -12.60 8.80
N SER A 345 -3.88 -11.67 9.19
CA SER A 345 -4.01 -11.29 10.59
C SER A 345 -4.66 -12.42 11.41
N ASP A 346 -4.33 -12.49 12.71
CA ASP A 346 -4.93 -13.45 13.66
C ASP A 346 -6.47 -13.40 13.69
N ARG A 347 -7.04 -12.29 13.24
CA ARG A 347 -8.49 -12.08 13.14
C ARG A 347 -9.19 -13.09 12.22
N TYR A 348 -8.49 -13.60 11.21
CA TYR A 348 -9.03 -14.51 10.21
C TYR A 348 -8.37 -15.89 10.24
N ALA A 349 -7.63 -16.19 11.32
CA ALA A 349 -6.95 -17.47 11.49
C ALA A 349 -7.91 -18.64 11.25
N GLY A 350 -7.55 -19.52 10.31
CA GLY A 350 -8.37 -20.67 9.92
C GLY A 350 -9.43 -20.42 8.83
N ASN A 351 -9.63 -19.18 8.36
CA ASN A 351 -10.47 -18.88 7.20
C ASN A 351 -9.62 -18.39 6.01
N ARG A 352 -9.10 -19.34 5.24
CA ARG A 352 -8.16 -19.08 4.14
C ARG A 352 -8.68 -18.09 3.10
N VAL A 353 -9.97 -18.12 2.80
CA VAL A 353 -10.60 -17.21 1.83
C VAL A 353 -10.53 -15.76 2.32
N GLN A 354 -10.77 -15.53 3.61
CA GLN A 354 -10.70 -14.18 4.19
C GLN A 354 -9.25 -13.70 4.36
N GLU A 355 -8.32 -14.59 4.71
CA GLU A 355 -6.88 -14.27 4.74
C GLU A 355 -6.39 -13.78 3.39
N VAL A 356 -6.70 -14.54 2.32
CA VAL A 356 -6.30 -14.18 0.95
C VAL A 356 -6.97 -12.88 0.50
N THR A 357 -8.22 -12.63 0.93
CA THR A 357 -8.92 -11.37 0.67
C THR A 357 -8.23 -10.18 1.33
N GLU A 358 -7.82 -10.33 2.61
CA GLU A 358 -7.07 -9.29 3.32
C GLU A 358 -5.73 -9.00 2.62
N ILE A 359 -5.02 -10.05 2.21
CA ILE A 359 -3.71 -9.94 1.56
C ILE A 359 -3.84 -9.25 0.19
N SER A 360 -4.77 -9.69 -0.67
CA SER A 360 -4.95 -9.11 -2.00
C SER A 360 -5.31 -7.63 -1.92
N ARG A 361 -6.26 -7.29 -1.03
CA ARG A 361 -6.64 -5.90 -0.78
C ARG A 361 -5.48 -5.09 -0.21
N GLY A 362 -4.69 -5.67 0.71
CA GLY A 362 -3.50 -5.03 1.27
C GLY A 362 -2.44 -4.70 0.22
N LEU A 363 -2.19 -5.62 -0.73
CA LEU A 363 -1.28 -5.40 -1.86
C LEU A 363 -1.81 -4.36 -2.84
N LYS A 364 -3.13 -4.34 -3.12
CA LYS A 364 -3.74 -3.29 -3.96
C LYS A 364 -3.65 -1.90 -3.32
N ILE A 365 -3.86 -1.81 -2.00
CA ILE A 365 -3.69 -0.55 -1.27
C ILE A 365 -2.22 -0.10 -1.36
N LEU A 366 -1.25 -1.01 -1.17
CA LEU A 366 0.18 -0.72 -1.28
C LEU A 366 0.56 -0.17 -2.66
N ALA A 367 0.07 -0.81 -3.74
CA ALA A 367 0.32 -0.37 -5.10
C ALA A 367 -0.17 1.08 -5.33
N ARG A 368 -1.37 1.40 -4.86
CA ARG A 368 -1.95 2.75 -4.97
C ARG A 368 -1.22 3.78 -4.11
N GLU A 369 -0.87 3.41 -2.88
CA GLU A 369 -0.19 4.28 -1.93
C GLU A 369 1.19 4.70 -2.41
N LEU A 370 1.97 3.74 -2.97
CA LEU A 370 3.30 4.01 -3.48
C LEU A 370 3.31 4.48 -4.95
N GLU A 371 2.15 4.47 -5.62
CA GLU A 371 2.01 4.78 -7.05
C GLU A 371 2.93 3.93 -7.95
N ILE A 372 3.14 2.66 -7.61
CA ILE A 372 3.95 1.71 -8.38
C ILE A 372 3.16 0.43 -8.65
N PRO A 373 3.47 -0.32 -9.73
CA PRO A 373 2.92 -1.65 -9.92
C PRO A 373 3.39 -2.63 -8.85
N VAL A 374 2.48 -3.52 -8.42
CA VAL A 374 2.78 -4.65 -7.54
C VAL A 374 2.40 -5.93 -8.26
N ILE A 375 3.35 -6.84 -8.46
CA ILE A 375 3.12 -8.16 -9.02
C ILE A 375 3.06 -9.16 -7.87
N ALA A 376 1.99 -9.95 -7.79
CA ALA A 376 1.90 -11.06 -6.87
C ALA A 376 1.74 -12.36 -7.65
N LEU A 377 2.60 -13.32 -7.32
CA LEU A 377 2.54 -14.65 -7.91
C LEU A 377 1.50 -15.49 -7.15
N ALA A 378 0.75 -16.30 -7.88
CA ALA A 378 -0.28 -17.17 -7.32
C ALA A 378 -0.15 -18.61 -7.84
N GLN A 379 -0.32 -19.56 -6.94
CA GLN A 379 -0.37 -20.97 -7.32
C GLN A 379 -1.80 -21.36 -7.64
N LEU A 380 -2.02 -22.03 -8.78
CA LEU A 380 -3.33 -22.45 -9.23
C LEU A 380 -3.75 -23.80 -8.61
N SER A 381 -5.06 -23.99 -8.47
CA SER A 381 -5.65 -25.22 -7.93
C SER A 381 -5.34 -26.45 -8.80
N ARG A 382 -5.38 -27.65 -8.19
CA ARG A 382 -5.13 -28.92 -8.90
C ARG A 382 -6.21 -29.26 -9.93
N GLY A 383 -7.39 -28.65 -9.87
CA GLY A 383 -8.52 -28.94 -10.76
C GLY A 383 -8.28 -28.60 -12.25
N VAL A 384 -7.25 -27.82 -12.57
CA VAL A 384 -6.85 -27.48 -13.94
C VAL A 384 -6.46 -28.72 -14.74
N THR A 385 -5.77 -29.69 -14.13
CA THR A 385 -5.22 -30.87 -14.83
C THR A 385 -6.26 -31.92 -15.20
N GLY A 386 -7.49 -31.82 -14.71
CA GLY A 386 -8.58 -32.77 -15.01
C GLY A 386 -9.53 -32.33 -16.13
N ARG A 387 -9.21 -31.24 -16.83
CA ARG A 387 -10.01 -30.73 -17.97
C ARG A 387 -9.45 -31.20 -19.30
N ASP A 388 -10.33 -31.27 -20.29
CA ASP A 388 -9.94 -31.55 -21.69
C ASP A 388 -8.97 -30.46 -22.23
N ASP A 389 -9.21 -29.18 -21.89
CA ASP A 389 -8.26 -28.09 -22.10
C ASP A 389 -7.64 -27.66 -20.75
N PRO A 390 -6.35 -27.96 -20.52
CA PRO A 390 -5.64 -27.62 -19.30
C PRO A 390 -5.21 -26.16 -19.19
N ARG A 391 -5.67 -25.26 -20.10
CA ARG A 391 -5.41 -23.84 -19.98
C ARG A 391 -6.09 -23.25 -18.76
N PRO A 392 -5.35 -22.51 -17.92
CA PRO A 392 -5.91 -21.86 -16.76
C PRO A 392 -6.94 -20.78 -17.10
N VAL A 393 -7.96 -20.68 -16.24
CA VAL A 393 -9.01 -19.66 -16.30
C VAL A 393 -9.13 -18.94 -14.93
N LEU A 394 -9.83 -17.82 -14.87
CA LEU A 394 -9.94 -17.01 -13.63
C LEU A 394 -10.47 -17.81 -12.43
N SER A 395 -11.40 -18.74 -12.66
CA SER A 395 -11.94 -19.61 -11.59
C SER A 395 -10.90 -20.55 -10.95
N ASP A 396 -9.71 -20.72 -11.57
CA ASP A 396 -8.63 -21.56 -11.03
C ASP A 396 -7.80 -20.87 -9.96
N LEU A 397 -7.98 -19.57 -9.79
CA LEU A 397 -7.53 -18.81 -8.63
C LEU A 397 -8.36 -19.14 -7.37
N ARG A 398 -8.80 -20.40 -7.22
CA ARG A 398 -9.67 -20.92 -6.14
C ARG A 398 -9.19 -20.46 -4.77
N GLU A 399 -10.14 -20.23 -3.85
CA GLU A 399 -9.96 -19.60 -2.53
C GLU A 399 -9.82 -18.08 -2.57
N SER A 400 -9.98 -17.45 -3.75
CA SER A 400 -9.56 -16.09 -4.00
C SER A 400 -10.45 -15.35 -5.00
N GLY A 401 -11.77 -15.47 -4.92
CA GLY A 401 -12.68 -14.61 -5.71
C GLY A 401 -12.38 -13.12 -5.52
N SER A 402 -11.77 -12.76 -4.39
CA SER A 402 -11.28 -11.43 -4.09
C SER A 402 -10.03 -11.04 -4.90
N ILE A 403 -9.09 -11.98 -5.15
CA ILE A 403 -7.91 -11.68 -6.00
C ILE A 403 -8.37 -11.27 -7.40
N GLU A 404 -9.37 -11.98 -7.95
CA GLU A 404 -9.94 -11.63 -9.24
C GLU A 404 -10.55 -10.22 -9.22
N GLN A 405 -11.23 -9.83 -8.15
CA GLN A 405 -11.86 -8.50 -8.04
C GLN A 405 -10.84 -7.39 -7.86
N ASP A 406 -9.84 -7.59 -6.99
CA ASP A 406 -8.85 -6.57 -6.63
C ASP A 406 -7.80 -6.34 -7.72
N ALA A 407 -7.43 -7.39 -8.48
CA ALA A 407 -6.41 -7.31 -9.52
C ALA A 407 -6.87 -6.49 -10.73
N ASP A 408 -5.98 -5.67 -11.27
CA ASP A 408 -6.20 -4.91 -12.51
C ASP A 408 -5.79 -5.72 -13.74
N LEU A 409 -4.76 -6.56 -13.59
CA LEU A 409 -4.25 -7.46 -14.63
C LEU A 409 -4.07 -8.87 -14.04
N VAL A 410 -4.60 -9.88 -14.71
CA VAL A 410 -4.40 -11.29 -14.35
C VAL A 410 -3.84 -12.01 -15.56
N MET A 411 -2.70 -12.64 -15.38
CA MET A 411 -2.00 -13.42 -16.38
C MET A 411 -1.77 -14.85 -15.90
N PHE A 412 -1.85 -15.81 -16.80
CA PHE A 412 -1.52 -17.20 -16.50
C PHE A 412 -0.41 -17.70 -17.41
N LEU A 413 0.57 -18.40 -16.81
CA LEU A 413 1.59 -19.13 -17.54
C LEU A 413 1.11 -20.56 -17.79
N HIS A 414 1.16 -20.97 -19.05
CA HIS A 414 0.81 -22.31 -19.50
C HIS A 414 1.85 -22.82 -20.47
N ARG A 415 2.43 -24.00 -20.18
CA ARG A 415 3.37 -24.68 -21.04
C ARG A 415 2.72 -25.93 -21.60
N VAL A 416 2.51 -25.94 -22.91
CA VAL A 416 1.87 -27.08 -23.60
C VAL A 416 2.72 -28.34 -23.48
N ASP A 417 4.03 -28.21 -23.66
CA ASP A 417 4.99 -29.34 -23.59
C ASP A 417 4.96 -30.09 -22.26
N TYR A 418 4.52 -29.44 -21.17
CA TYR A 418 4.41 -30.08 -19.84
C TYR A 418 3.38 -31.20 -19.80
N TYR A 419 2.34 -31.10 -20.63
CA TYR A 419 1.22 -32.04 -20.68
C TYR A 419 1.41 -33.13 -21.76
N HIS A 420 2.38 -32.95 -22.68
CA HIS A 420 2.72 -33.89 -23.74
C HIS A 420 4.04 -34.57 -23.36
N GLN A 421 3.96 -35.75 -22.74
CA GLN A 421 5.12 -36.58 -22.38
C GLN A 421 5.09 -37.90 -23.16
N GLU A 422 4.45 -37.91 -24.32
CA GLU A 422 4.37 -39.06 -25.20
C GLU A 422 5.72 -39.37 -25.86
N GLU A 423 6.01 -40.66 -26.08
CA GLU A 423 7.25 -41.10 -26.70
C GLU A 423 7.30 -40.58 -28.15
N GLY A 424 8.30 -39.76 -28.50
CA GLY A 424 8.42 -39.12 -29.81
C GLY A 424 7.92 -37.65 -29.88
N TYR A 425 7.42 -37.07 -28.80
CA TYR A 425 7.08 -35.66 -28.78
C TYR A 425 8.35 -34.77 -28.74
N GLU A 426 8.51 -33.90 -29.71
CA GLU A 426 9.57 -32.89 -29.72
C GLU A 426 9.07 -31.61 -29.00
N PRO A 427 9.70 -31.19 -27.86
CA PRO A 427 9.27 -29.99 -27.15
C PRO A 427 9.43 -28.73 -27.99
N THR A 428 8.38 -27.94 -28.08
CA THR A 428 8.37 -26.65 -28.80
C THR A 428 9.04 -25.55 -27.97
N ASN A 429 9.14 -25.75 -26.67
CA ASN A 429 9.56 -24.75 -25.68
C ASN A 429 8.74 -23.45 -25.72
N ILE A 430 7.55 -23.49 -26.28
CA ILE A 430 6.61 -22.37 -26.30
C ILE A 430 5.82 -22.34 -25.00
N THR A 431 5.81 -21.16 -24.39
CA THR A 431 5.00 -20.86 -23.21
C THR A 431 3.94 -19.84 -23.59
N GLU A 432 2.69 -20.16 -23.30
CA GLU A 432 1.58 -19.25 -23.46
C GLU A 432 1.45 -18.40 -22.20
N LEU A 433 1.49 -17.07 -22.34
CA LEU A 433 1.10 -16.10 -21.31
C LEU A 433 -0.32 -15.63 -21.65
N LEU A 434 -1.30 -16.15 -20.88
CA LEU A 434 -2.72 -15.89 -21.09
C LEU A 434 -3.11 -14.66 -20.27
N VAL A 435 -3.43 -13.54 -20.91
CA VAL A 435 -4.00 -12.35 -20.26
C VAL A 435 -5.50 -12.62 -20.10
N ALA A 436 -5.91 -13.07 -18.91
CA ALA A 436 -7.29 -13.49 -18.63
C ALA A 436 -8.17 -12.34 -18.11
N LYS A 437 -7.57 -11.34 -17.46
CA LYS A 437 -8.23 -10.09 -17.04
C LYS A 437 -7.31 -8.92 -17.32
N HIS A 438 -7.86 -7.86 -17.89
CA HIS A 438 -7.14 -6.59 -18.09
C HIS A 438 -8.12 -5.43 -17.96
N ARG A 439 -7.98 -4.63 -16.90
CA ARG A 439 -8.90 -3.52 -16.60
C ARG A 439 -8.75 -2.37 -17.60
N HIS A 440 -7.55 -2.19 -18.14
CA HIS A 440 -7.19 -1.06 -18.99
C HIS A 440 -7.01 -1.44 -20.47
N GLY A 441 -7.26 -2.71 -20.85
CA GLY A 441 -7.00 -3.17 -22.21
C GLY A 441 -7.63 -4.51 -22.56
N ALA A 442 -7.18 -5.09 -23.66
CA ALA A 442 -7.71 -6.34 -24.19
C ALA A 442 -7.10 -7.58 -23.52
N ILE A 443 -7.91 -8.60 -23.31
CA ILE A 443 -7.49 -9.95 -22.94
C ILE A 443 -6.90 -10.68 -24.18
N GLY A 444 -6.26 -11.82 -23.97
CA GLY A 444 -5.76 -12.66 -25.05
C GLY A 444 -4.48 -13.39 -24.73
N LYS A 445 -3.88 -14.02 -25.72
CA LYS A 445 -2.69 -14.86 -25.60
C LYS A 445 -1.45 -14.13 -26.11
N ILE A 446 -0.32 -14.38 -25.46
CA ILE A 446 1.03 -13.99 -25.85
C ILE A 446 1.88 -15.25 -25.84
N GLU A 447 2.73 -15.43 -26.82
CA GLU A 447 3.63 -16.58 -26.92
C GLU A 447 5.06 -16.15 -26.63
N LEU A 448 5.71 -16.87 -25.72
CA LEU A 448 7.10 -16.67 -25.33
C LEU A 448 7.87 -17.96 -25.57
N TYR A 449 9.14 -17.85 -25.92
CA TYR A 449 10.05 -18.99 -25.96
C TYR A 449 10.69 -19.16 -24.60
N PHE A 450 10.68 -20.38 -24.06
CA PHE A 450 11.35 -20.71 -22.80
C PHE A 450 12.56 -21.59 -23.04
N HIS A 451 13.73 -21.14 -22.61
CA HIS A 451 14.97 -21.91 -22.66
C HIS A 451 15.18 -22.59 -21.29
N PRO A 452 14.93 -23.91 -21.17
CA PRO A 452 14.96 -24.60 -19.88
C PRO A 452 16.33 -24.59 -19.20
N GLU A 453 17.42 -24.81 -19.95
CA GLU A 453 18.78 -24.90 -19.44
C GLU A 453 19.27 -23.56 -18.84
N LEU A 454 18.85 -22.44 -19.48
CA LEU A 454 19.22 -21.08 -19.08
C LEU A 454 18.20 -20.45 -18.16
N LEU A 455 17.10 -21.11 -17.87
CA LEU A 455 15.95 -20.57 -17.11
C LEU A 455 15.52 -19.22 -17.65
N ARG A 456 15.43 -19.07 -18.98
CA ARG A 456 15.22 -17.81 -19.66
C ARG A 456 13.96 -17.81 -20.50
N PHE A 457 13.10 -16.80 -20.31
CA PHE A 457 12.00 -16.47 -21.21
C PHE A 457 12.46 -15.42 -22.22
N MET A 458 12.09 -15.60 -23.49
CA MET A 458 12.46 -14.72 -24.59
C MET A 458 11.25 -14.39 -25.45
N ASN A 459 11.34 -13.26 -26.15
CA ASN A 459 10.35 -12.92 -27.17
C ASN A 459 10.40 -13.95 -28.31
N LEU A 460 9.24 -14.43 -28.74
CA LEU A 460 9.16 -15.28 -29.93
C LEU A 460 9.31 -14.40 -31.17
N ASP A 461 10.24 -14.76 -32.04
CA ASP A 461 10.45 -14.03 -33.31
C ASP A 461 9.50 -14.57 -34.36
N LYS A 462 8.45 -13.82 -34.70
CA LYS A 462 7.41 -14.18 -35.67
C LYS A 462 7.79 -13.84 -37.11
N THR A 463 9.03 -13.37 -37.38
CA THR A 463 9.47 -12.88 -38.67
C THR A 463 10.11 -13.95 -39.58
N ARG A 464 9.98 -15.24 -39.21
CA ARG A 464 10.42 -16.36 -40.05
C ARG A 464 9.22 -17.24 -40.44
N GLU A 465 8.33 -16.69 -41.26
CA GLU A 465 7.50 -17.42 -42.23
C GLU A 465 7.66 -16.82 -43.61
#